data_60a5c2a90ede34e561d873fe1711dc98
#
_entry.id   60a5c2a90ede34e561d873fe1711dc98
#
_cell.length_a   1.000
_cell.length_b   1.000
_cell.length_c   1.000
_cell.angle_alpha   90.00
_cell.angle_beta   90.00
_cell.angle_gamma   90.00
#
_symmetry.space_group_name_H-M   'P 1'
#
loop_
_entity.id
_entity.type
_entity.pdbx_description
1 polymer ?
#
loop_
_entity_poly.entity_id
_entity_poly.type
_entity_poly.pdbx_seq_one_letter_code
_entity_poly.pdbx_strand_id
1 'polypeptide(L)'
;KYTKLIKSRKFFKKAVTNTMWTTLTKQKLLLEYTKWRLCLMSKKRLVTLILSIGIFLSLAATAFAAGQPRRHNDNSTVKGTISQSFYQVNAKTDVAVKSIAVTGTLYEKGTFGTWQKVSSCSNTSTSSSCSASSNYNTKPGRSYRLECSATFTYSNGQSETITSTASH
;
A
#
# COMPACT_ATOMS: atom_id res chain seq x y z
N LYS A 1 -47.29 -35.09 8.94
CA LYS A 1 -45.94 -34.57 8.59
C LYS A 1 -45.87 -33.01 8.64
N TYR A 2 -46.95 -32.26 8.43
CA TYR A 2 -46.93 -30.77 8.41
C TYR A 2 -46.87 -30.11 9.79
N THR A 3 -47.37 -30.74 10.84
CA THR A 3 -47.37 -30.20 12.22
C THR A 3 -45.96 -30.11 12.84
N LYS A 4 -45.01 -30.95 12.42
CA LYS A 4 -43.62 -30.94 12.89
C LYS A 4 -42.81 -29.74 12.33
N LEU A 5 -43.13 -29.30 11.10
CA LEU A 5 -42.46 -28.17 10.44
C LEU A 5 -42.89 -26.82 11.05
N ILE A 6 -44.14 -26.67 11.50
CA ILE A 6 -44.61 -25.43 12.10
C ILE A 6 -44.02 -25.20 13.49
N LYS A 7 -43.83 -26.27 14.29
CA LYS A 7 -43.18 -26.18 15.60
C LYS A 7 -41.68 -25.76 15.46
N SER A 8 -40.96 -26.29 14.47
CA SER A 8 -39.58 -25.93 14.21
C SER A 8 -39.39 -24.46 13.84
N ARG A 9 -40.27 -23.90 12.99
CA ARG A 9 -40.22 -22.47 12.62
C ARG A 9 -40.50 -21.52 13.78
N LYS A 10 -41.38 -21.88 14.72
CA LYS A 10 -41.66 -21.06 15.92
C LYS A 10 -40.45 -21.08 16.88
N PHE A 11 -39.77 -22.22 17.03
CA PHE A 11 -38.58 -22.31 17.86
C PHE A 11 -37.41 -21.48 17.29
N PHE A 12 -37.20 -21.53 15.98
CA PHE A 12 -36.15 -20.75 15.33
C PHE A 12 -36.37 -19.23 15.42
N LYS A 13 -37.63 -18.76 15.23
CA LYS A 13 -37.96 -17.35 15.44
C LYS A 13 -37.73 -16.90 16.88
N LYS A 14 -38.04 -17.72 17.88
CA LYS A 14 -37.88 -17.39 19.30
C LYS A 14 -36.38 -17.39 19.71
N ALA A 15 -35.56 -18.24 19.12
CA ALA A 15 -34.11 -18.26 19.36
C ALA A 15 -33.40 -17.05 18.73
N VAL A 16 -33.75 -16.69 17.49
CA VAL A 16 -33.17 -15.52 16.79
C VAL A 16 -33.54 -14.20 17.45
N THR A 17 -34.82 -14.04 17.91
CA THR A 17 -35.19 -12.82 18.63
C THR A 17 -34.52 -12.73 20.00
N ASN A 18 -34.33 -13.82 20.74
CA ASN A 18 -33.63 -13.76 22.03
C ASN A 18 -32.14 -13.41 21.87
N THR A 19 -31.46 -13.94 20.86
CA THR A 19 -30.04 -13.58 20.61
C THR A 19 -29.87 -12.12 20.14
N MET A 20 -30.78 -11.59 19.33
CA MET A 20 -30.77 -10.18 18.94
C MET A 20 -31.03 -9.24 20.12
N TRP A 21 -31.98 -9.58 21.01
CA TRP A 21 -32.26 -8.76 22.19
C TRP A 21 -31.11 -8.76 23.20
N THR A 22 -30.40 -9.90 23.38
CA THR A 22 -29.25 -9.96 24.27
C THR A 22 -28.03 -9.18 23.75
N THR A 23 -27.84 -9.10 22.45
CA THR A 23 -26.77 -8.26 21.85
C THR A 23 -27.11 -6.78 21.92
N LEU A 24 -28.35 -6.38 21.66
CA LEU A 24 -28.80 -4.98 21.76
C LEU A 24 -28.75 -4.46 23.22
N THR A 25 -29.13 -5.29 24.20
CA THR A 25 -29.04 -4.91 25.62
C THR A 25 -27.60 -4.83 26.10
N LYS A 26 -26.70 -5.71 25.64
CA LYS A 26 -25.27 -5.61 25.92
C LYS A 26 -24.65 -4.35 25.33
N GLN A 27 -25.00 -3.99 24.10
CA GLN A 27 -24.52 -2.75 23.49
C GLN A 27 -25.03 -1.50 24.22
N LYS A 28 -26.30 -1.46 24.61
CA LYS A 28 -26.86 -0.38 25.42
C LYS A 28 -26.16 -0.26 26.78
N LEU A 29 -25.93 -1.37 27.48
CA LEU A 29 -25.20 -1.40 28.76
C LEU A 29 -23.77 -0.93 28.62
N LEU A 30 -23.06 -1.33 27.54
CA LEU A 30 -21.70 -0.85 27.26
C LEU A 30 -21.67 0.66 26.98
N LEU A 31 -22.64 1.17 26.24
CA LEU A 31 -22.76 2.61 25.96
C LEU A 31 -23.03 3.43 27.22
N GLU A 32 -23.91 2.96 28.08
CA GLU A 32 -24.23 3.60 29.38
C GLU A 32 -23.00 3.52 30.32
N TYR A 33 -22.29 2.39 30.38
CA TYR A 33 -21.08 2.22 31.17
C TYR A 33 -19.95 3.15 30.70
N THR A 34 -19.79 3.35 29.41
CA THR A 34 -18.79 4.30 28.86
C THR A 34 -19.17 5.75 29.15
N LYS A 35 -20.46 6.11 29.07
CA LYS A 35 -20.93 7.44 29.49
C LYS A 35 -20.69 7.70 30.97
N TRP A 36 -20.97 6.73 31.83
CA TRP A 36 -20.72 6.82 33.27
C TRP A 36 -19.24 6.98 33.60
N ARG A 37 -18.38 6.23 32.93
CA ARG A 37 -16.91 6.39 33.10
C ARG A 37 -16.39 7.74 32.65
N LEU A 38 -16.90 8.28 31.54
CA LEU A 38 -16.55 9.62 31.08
C LEU A 38 -17.04 10.72 32.03
N CYS A 39 -18.21 10.56 32.64
CA CYS A 39 -18.76 11.51 33.59
C CYS A 39 -18.01 11.51 34.96
N LEU A 40 -17.45 10.35 35.34
CA LEU A 40 -16.66 10.19 36.58
C LEU A 40 -15.18 10.60 36.46
N MET A 41 -14.70 10.80 35.21
CA MET A 41 -13.35 11.32 35.01
C MET A 41 -13.28 12.79 35.43
N SER A 42 -12.45 13.10 36.44
CA SER A 42 -12.22 14.49 36.86
C SER A 42 -11.77 15.30 35.64
N LYS A 43 -12.22 16.56 35.55
CA LYS A 43 -11.89 17.47 34.42
C LYS A 43 -10.39 17.47 34.09
N LYS A 44 -9.52 17.32 35.11
CA LYS A 44 -8.07 17.23 34.94
C LYS A 44 -7.62 16.01 34.14
N ARG A 45 -8.22 14.81 34.34
CA ARG A 45 -7.87 13.58 33.61
C ARG A 45 -8.38 13.61 32.15
N LEU A 46 -9.53 14.25 31.91
CA LEU A 46 -10.03 14.44 30.55
C LEU A 46 -9.11 15.34 29.73
N VAL A 47 -8.65 16.46 30.32
CA VAL A 47 -7.69 17.38 29.67
C VAL A 47 -6.38 16.67 29.36
N THR A 48 -5.86 15.86 30.28
CA THR A 48 -4.61 15.10 30.05
C THR A 48 -4.77 14.08 28.91
N LEU A 49 -5.92 13.43 28.80
CA LEU A 49 -6.20 12.46 27.74
C LEU A 49 -6.29 13.12 26.36
N ILE A 50 -6.95 14.27 26.28
CA ILE A 50 -7.05 15.06 25.05
C ILE A 50 -5.68 15.60 24.65
N LEU A 51 -4.88 16.07 25.61
CA LEU A 51 -3.53 16.57 25.33
C LEU A 51 -2.60 15.45 24.82
N SER A 52 -2.67 14.24 25.40
CA SER A 52 -1.86 13.11 24.95
C SER A 52 -2.22 12.66 23.54
N ILE A 53 -3.51 12.60 23.20
CA ILE A 53 -3.97 12.27 21.84
C ILE A 53 -3.52 13.35 20.84
N GLY A 54 -3.58 14.64 21.23
CA GLY A 54 -3.10 15.73 20.40
C GLY A 54 -1.61 15.65 20.10
N ILE A 55 -0.78 15.28 21.08
CA ILE A 55 0.67 15.09 20.89
C ILE A 55 0.96 13.90 19.98
N PHE A 56 0.26 12.76 20.13
CA PHE A 56 0.43 11.61 19.26
C PHE A 56 0.02 11.92 17.81
N LEU A 57 -1.07 12.66 17.58
CA LEU A 57 -1.50 13.07 16.26
C LEU A 57 -0.52 14.06 15.60
N SER A 58 0.07 14.97 16.37
CA SER A 58 1.05 15.92 15.81
C SER A 58 2.38 15.24 15.45
N LEU A 59 2.84 14.25 16.22
CA LEU A 59 4.02 13.44 15.89
C LEU A 59 3.79 12.56 14.65
N ALA A 60 2.60 12.00 14.48
CA ALA A 60 2.25 11.24 13.28
C ALA A 60 2.23 12.13 12.02
N ALA A 61 1.72 13.37 12.10
CA ALA A 61 1.68 14.29 10.98
C ALA A 61 3.09 14.71 10.53
N THR A 62 4.04 14.87 11.44
CA THR A 62 5.44 15.20 11.11
C THR A 62 6.16 14.02 10.45
N ALA A 63 5.84 12.77 10.84
CA ALA A 63 6.42 11.59 10.21
C ALA A 63 5.95 11.40 8.76
N PHE A 64 4.70 11.78 8.42
CA PHE A 64 4.20 11.74 7.05
C PHE A 64 4.66 12.92 6.19
N ALA A 65 4.99 14.07 6.80
CA ALA A 65 5.49 15.23 6.06
C ALA A 65 6.98 15.15 5.68
N ALA A 66 7.74 14.24 6.30
CA ALA A 66 9.18 14.09 6.06
C ALA A 66 9.54 13.22 4.84
N GLY A 67 8.59 12.79 4.01
CA GLY A 67 8.82 11.70 3.08
C GLY A 67 8.48 11.90 1.62
N GLN A 68 8.15 13.09 1.14
CA GLN A 68 8.18 13.29 -0.32
C GLN A 68 9.58 13.76 -0.71
N PRO A 69 10.41 12.90 -1.34
CA PRO A 69 11.68 13.34 -1.88
C PRO A 69 11.36 14.46 -2.89
N ARG A 70 11.79 15.69 -2.57
CA ARG A 70 11.72 16.78 -3.53
C ARG A 70 12.55 16.33 -4.73
N ARG A 71 11.91 16.30 -5.90
CA ARG A 71 12.57 16.05 -7.17
C ARG A 71 13.75 17.02 -7.28
N HIS A 72 14.97 16.49 -7.16
CA HIS A 72 16.16 17.31 -7.11
C HIS A 72 16.54 17.85 -8.49
N ASN A 73 16.11 17.14 -9.54
CA ASN A 73 16.39 17.52 -10.91
C ASN A 73 15.35 16.99 -11.89
N ASP A 74 14.76 17.88 -12.68
CA ASP A 74 13.77 17.53 -13.71
C ASP A 74 14.37 16.74 -14.89
N ASN A 75 15.71 16.68 -14.99
CA ASN A 75 16.41 15.97 -16.07
C ASN A 75 16.69 14.49 -15.78
N SER A 76 16.32 13.99 -14.59
CA SER A 76 16.44 12.54 -14.30
C SER A 76 15.27 11.79 -14.90
N THR A 77 15.56 10.74 -15.66
CA THR A 77 14.55 9.96 -16.37
C THR A 77 14.69 8.46 -16.12
N VAL A 78 13.55 7.75 -16.07
CA VAL A 78 13.48 6.30 -16.01
C VAL A 78 12.53 5.83 -17.11
N LYS A 79 12.99 4.90 -17.94
CA LYS A 79 12.20 4.34 -19.06
C LYS A 79 12.28 2.82 -19.04
N GLY A 80 11.14 2.16 -19.19
CA GLY A 80 11.02 0.73 -19.38
C GLY A 80 10.76 0.39 -20.85
N THR A 81 11.26 -0.74 -21.29
CA THR A 81 10.99 -1.32 -22.61
C THR A 81 10.69 -2.80 -22.45
N ILE A 82 9.64 -3.30 -23.09
CA ILE A 82 9.29 -4.71 -23.17
C ILE A 82 9.38 -5.13 -24.64
N SER A 83 10.15 -6.17 -24.91
CA SER A 83 10.28 -6.82 -26.24
C SER A 83 9.81 -8.26 -26.15
N GLN A 84 9.78 -8.96 -27.28
CA GLN A 84 9.35 -10.36 -27.33
C GLN A 84 10.24 -11.31 -26.52
N SER A 85 11.55 -11.04 -26.44
CA SER A 85 12.55 -11.93 -25.81
C SER A 85 13.25 -11.34 -24.59
N PHE A 86 13.08 -10.06 -24.31
CA PHE A 86 13.70 -9.41 -23.16
C PHE A 86 12.89 -8.19 -22.70
N TYR A 87 13.16 -7.72 -21.50
CA TYR A 87 12.73 -6.42 -21.02
C TYR A 87 13.91 -5.68 -20.40
N GLN A 88 13.85 -4.36 -20.39
CA GLN A 88 14.93 -3.50 -19.95
C GLN A 88 14.38 -2.26 -19.25
N VAL A 89 15.10 -1.80 -18.22
CA VAL A 89 14.89 -0.52 -17.56
C VAL A 89 16.14 0.31 -17.74
N ASN A 90 15.99 1.54 -18.21
CA ASN A 90 17.05 2.50 -18.39
C ASN A 90 16.80 3.73 -17.52
N ALA A 91 17.79 4.12 -16.72
CA ALA A 91 17.78 5.35 -15.96
C ALA A 91 18.94 6.26 -16.41
N LYS A 92 18.66 7.55 -16.53
CA LYS A 92 19.66 8.54 -16.92
C LYS A 92 19.44 9.85 -16.14
N THR A 93 20.51 10.53 -15.82
CA THR A 93 20.50 11.88 -15.23
C THR A 93 21.65 12.72 -15.82
N ASP A 94 21.44 14.03 -15.90
CA ASP A 94 22.46 14.98 -16.36
C ASP A 94 23.27 15.57 -15.19
N VAL A 95 22.94 15.17 -13.95
CA VAL A 95 23.65 15.64 -12.74
C VAL A 95 24.63 14.59 -12.25
N ALA A 96 25.71 15.04 -11.66
CA ALA A 96 26.70 14.16 -11.04
C ALA A 96 26.07 13.39 -9.86
N VAL A 97 26.05 12.06 -9.96
CA VAL A 97 25.54 11.15 -8.95
C VAL A 97 26.67 10.30 -8.36
N LYS A 98 26.49 9.91 -7.11
CA LYS A 98 27.33 8.90 -6.46
C LYS A 98 26.99 7.50 -6.96
N SER A 99 25.70 7.22 -7.15
CA SER A 99 25.21 5.95 -7.70
C SER A 99 23.78 6.06 -8.22
N ILE A 100 23.46 5.19 -9.18
CA ILE A 100 22.08 4.95 -9.66
C ILE A 100 21.79 3.47 -9.44
N ALA A 101 20.78 3.14 -8.64
CA ALA A 101 20.26 1.79 -8.47
C ALA A 101 18.95 1.65 -9.23
N VAL A 102 18.87 0.70 -10.17
CA VAL A 102 17.73 0.45 -11.05
C VAL A 102 17.12 -0.89 -10.73
N THR A 103 15.78 -0.95 -10.67
CA THR A 103 15.02 -2.19 -10.55
C THR A 103 13.86 -2.20 -11.54
N GLY A 104 13.60 -3.37 -12.12
CA GLY A 104 12.46 -3.61 -13.00
C GLY A 104 11.72 -4.86 -12.55
N THR A 105 10.40 -4.78 -12.46
CA THR A 105 9.55 -5.93 -12.18
C THR A 105 8.53 -6.10 -13.29
N LEU A 106 8.60 -7.25 -13.96
CA LEU A 106 7.69 -7.61 -15.04
C LEU A 106 6.50 -8.39 -14.48
N TYR A 107 5.31 -7.97 -14.87
CA TYR A 107 4.04 -8.64 -14.56
C TYR A 107 3.35 -9.11 -15.82
N GLU A 108 2.73 -10.30 -15.77
CA GLU A 108 1.83 -10.84 -16.79
C GLU A 108 0.39 -10.77 -16.25
N LYS A 109 -0.56 -10.39 -17.10
CA LYS A 109 -1.98 -10.37 -16.75
C LYS A 109 -2.54 -11.79 -16.86
N GLY A 110 -2.97 -12.34 -15.74
CA GLY A 110 -3.60 -13.66 -15.66
C GLY A 110 -5.03 -13.68 -16.23
N THR A 111 -5.59 -14.89 -16.34
CA THR A 111 -6.91 -15.15 -16.93
C THR A 111 -8.05 -14.40 -16.22
N PHE A 112 -7.91 -14.14 -14.92
CA PHE A 112 -8.91 -13.41 -14.12
C PHE A 112 -8.62 -11.90 -14.00
N GLY A 113 -7.73 -11.36 -14.87
CA GLY A 113 -7.40 -9.93 -14.86
C GLY A 113 -6.40 -9.50 -13.78
N THR A 114 -5.92 -10.40 -12.93
CA THR A 114 -4.92 -10.13 -11.90
C THR A 114 -3.51 -10.07 -12.49
N TRP A 115 -2.68 -9.14 -12.00
CA TRP A 115 -1.29 -9.03 -12.39
C TRP A 115 -0.43 -9.96 -11.52
N GLN A 116 0.35 -10.83 -12.17
CA GLN A 116 1.26 -11.75 -11.50
C GLN A 116 2.70 -11.40 -11.85
N LYS A 117 3.57 -11.28 -10.85
CA LYS A 117 5.00 -11.07 -11.08
C LYS A 117 5.59 -12.30 -11.75
N VAL A 118 6.26 -12.11 -12.90
CA VAL A 118 6.87 -13.19 -13.67
C VAL A 118 8.39 -13.11 -13.74
N SER A 119 8.97 -11.89 -13.61
CA SER A 119 10.41 -11.71 -13.63
C SER A 119 10.80 -10.41 -12.94
N SER A 120 12.09 -10.27 -12.56
CA SER A 120 12.66 -9.00 -12.09
C SER A 120 14.13 -8.90 -12.50
N CYS A 121 14.59 -7.67 -12.70
CA CYS A 121 16.00 -7.34 -12.93
C CYS A 121 16.41 -6.18 -12.04
N SER A 122 17.71 -6.09 -11.72
CA SER A 122 18.29 -4.97 -10.99
C SER A 122 19.74 -4.75 -11.39
N ASN A 123 20.20 -3.51 -11.30
CA ASN A 123 21.60 -3.14 -11.52
C ASN A 123 21.91 -1.85 -10.75
N THR A 124 23.19 -1.62 -10.49
CA THR A 124 23.69 -0.40 -9.87
C THR A 124 24.91 0.10 -10.63
N SER A 125 24.98 1.40 -10.85
CA SER A 125 26.08 2.06 -11.55
C SER A 125 26.49 3.33 -10.82
N THR A 126 27.75 3.71 -10.92
CA THR A 126 28.29 5.00 -10.45
C THR A 126 28.34 6.05 -11.55
N SER A 127 27.91 5.69 -12.77
CA SER A 127 27.82 6.59 -13.92
C SER A 127 26.51 7.38 -13.93
N SER A 128 26.40 8.38 -14.79
CA SER A 128 25.17 9.16 -15.04
C SER A 128 24.06 8.37 -15.71
N SER A 129 24.31 7.11 -16.05
CA SER A 129 23.30 6.17 -16.59
C SER A 129 23.45 4.79 -15.99
N CYS A 130 22.33 4.10 -15.82
CA CYS A 130 22.27 2.72 -15.37
C CYS A 130 21.19 1.96 -16.15
N SER A 131 21.47 0.73 -16.50
CA SER A 131 20.54 -0.15 -17.22
C SER A 131 20.47 -1.50 -16.55
N ALA A 132 19.25 -2.03 -16.40
CA ALA A 132 18.98 -3.39 -15.96
C ALA A 132 18.13 -4.11 -17.00
N SER A 133 18.48 -5.33 -17.37
CA SER A 133 17.71 -6.13 -18.32
C SER A 133 17.66 -7.59 -17.88
N SER A 134 16.64 -8.30 -18.34
CA SER A 134 16.52 -9.74 -18.18
C SER A 134 15.81 -10.35 -19.37
N ASN A 135 16.18 -11.57 -19.72
CA ASN A 135 15.51 -12.33 -20.76
C ASN A 135 14.17 -12.85 -20.24
N TYR A 136 13.14 -12.64 -21.02
CA TYR A 136 11.80 -13.18 -20.78
C TYR A 136 11.03 -13.25 -22.10
N ASN A 137 10.58 -14.44 -22.48
CA ASN A 137 9.82 -14.62 -23.71
C ASN A 137 8.34 -14.29 -23.44
N THR A 138 7.87 -13.20 -24.03
CA THR A 138 6.45 -12.83 -23.98
C THR A 138 5.60 -13.79 -24.81
N LYS A 139 4.42 -14.12 -24.31
CA LYS A 139 3.47 -15.01 -25.00
C LYS A 139 2.50 -14.19 -25.85
N PRO A 140 2.23 -14.60 -27.09
CA PRO A 140 1.23 -13.94 -27.91
C PRO A 140 -0.15 -13.86 -27.22
N GLY A 141 -0.83 -12.73 -27.35
CA GLY A 141 -2.16 -12.53 -26.78
C GLY A 141 -2.22 -12.33 -25.26
N ARG A 142 -1.07 -12.19 -24.61
CA ARG A 142 -0.96 -11.81 -23.19
C ARG A 142 -0.57 -10.34 -23.05
N SER A 143 -1.07 -9.71 -21.99
CA SER A 143 -0.69 -8.34 -21.65
C SER A 143 0.40 -8.35 -20.58
N TYR A 144 1.38 -7.48 -20.75
CA TYR A 144 2.52 -7.33 -19.85
C TYR A 144 2.60 -5.91 -19.33
N ARG A 145 3.08 -5.75 -18.08
CA ARG A 145 3.36 -4.47 -17.43
C ARG A 145 4.72 -4.53 -16.76
N LEU A 146 5.60 -3.61 -17.10
CA LEU A 146 6.91 -3.45 -16.46
C LEU A 146 6.87 -2.23 -15.53
N GLU A 147 7.02 -2.48 -14.25
CA GLU A 147 7.20 -1.43 -13.25
C GLU A 147 8.69 -1.18 -13.09
N CYS A 148 9.09 0.06 -13.35
CA CYS A 148 10.48 0.52 -13.32
C CYS A 148 10.68 1.45 -12.13
N SER A 149 11.76 1.28 -11.41
CA SER A 149 12.18 2.18 -10.34
C SER A 149 13.67 2.46 -10.45
N ALA A 150 14.07 3.71 -10.27
CA ALA A 150 15.47 4.08 -10.16
C ALA A 150 15.68 5.03 -8.98
N THR A 151 16.65 4.70 -8.14
CA THR A 151 17.10 5.54 -7.02
C THR A 151 18.43 6.19 -7.39
N PHE A 152 18.43 7.51 -7.50
CA PHE A 152 19.59 8.35 -7.75
C PHE A 152 20.14 8.82 -6.42
N THR A 153 21.39 8.49 -6.11
CA THR A 153 22.11 9.01 -4.92
C THR A 153 23.08 10.06 -5.38
N TYR A 154 22.89 11.30 -4.95
CA TYR A 154 23.71 12.43 -5.32
C TYR A 154 24.95 12.57 -4.44
N SER A 155 25.95 13.34 -4.90
CA SER A 155 27.23 13.53 -4.19
C SER A 155 27.06 14.22 -2.82
N ASN A 156 25.97 14.99 -2.62
CA ASN A 156 25.61 15.62 -1.34
C ASN A 156 24.93 14.69 -0.35
N GLY A 157 24.78 13.39 -0.66
CA GLY A 157 24.14 12.39 0.19
C GLY A 157 22.61 12.35 0.09
N GLN A 158 21.99 13.23 -0.68
CA GLN A 158 20.54 13.17 -0.96
C GLN A 158 20.23 12.04 -1.94
N SER A 159 19.03 11.48 -1.86
CA SER A 159 18.56 10.48 -2.81
C SER A 159 17.17 10.82 -3.31
N GLU A 160 16.91 10.46 -4.57
CA GLU A 160 15.63 10.60 -5.25
C GLU A 160 15.25 9.27 -5.89
N THR A 161 13.98 8.86 -5.78
CA THR A 161 13.47 7.68 -6.46
C THR A 161 12.43 8.09 -7.48
N ILE A 162 12.63 7.69 -8.73
CA ILE A 162 11.72 7.92 -9.84
C ILE A 162 11.16 6.57 -10.27
N THR A 163 9.86 6.51 -10.52
CA THR A 163 9.15 5.33 -11.00
C THR A 163 8.50 5.61 -12.35
N SER A 164 8.39 4.57 -13.16
CA SER A 164 7.73 4.62 -14.46
C SER A 164 7.11 3.27 -14.77
N THR A 165 6.15 3.22 -15.66
CA THR A 165 5.48 1.98 -16.08
C THR A 165 5.47 1.90 -17.58
N ALA A 166 5.83 0.73 -18.13
CA ALA A 166 5.68 0.40 -19.55
C ALA A 166 4.71 -0.78 -19.69
N SER A 167 3.95 -0.82 -20.79
CA SER A 167 3.02 -1.90 -21.12
C SER A 167 3.26 -2.42 -22.52
N HIS A 168 2.91 -3.70 -22.73
CA HIS A 168 3.04 -4.40 -24.03
C HIS A 168 1.83 -5.30 -24.24
#